data_992121bbc60d63a76b2db39db91f5102
#
_entry.id   992121bbc60d63a76b2db39db91f5102
#
_cell.length_a   1.000
_cell.length_b   1.000
_cell.length_c   1.000
_cell.angle_alpha   90.00
_cell.angle_beta   90.00
_cell.angle_gamma   90.00
#
_symmetry.space_group_name_H-M   'P 1'
#
loop_
_entity.id
_entity.type
_entity.pdbx_description
1 polymer ?
#
loop_
_entity_poly.entity_id
_entity_poly.type
_entity_poly.pdbx_seq_one_letter_code
_entity_poly.pdbx_strand_id
1 'polypeptide(L)'
;MAKTIGLSIPNLDVEPIVQNLRECIESGWVSTGGKFIGDFEEKIAKYVGVKEAVGVQSGTAGLHTALRVLGVEPGDEVLVPTLTFIAAVNPVTYHGATPVFIGCDDTLCIDPNLLEKFLREECTIKDEKTYNKKTNSRIAALAIVHVFGNMANMERIMELAREFNFKVLEDATEALGTYYTEGRYAGKYAGTIGDAGVYSFNANKIITTGGGGMVVSNNQEFLDEIRFLTTQAKTDQLYFIHDEIGYNYRMLNLQAALGTSQIDQLESFISTKIKNYNLYKEAIENIDGLTLLPFNTDIRPNYWFYSVVVDEEKYGMNKDELLKKLVEANIQTRPIWGLIHEQKPYQKHQAYGVEKAVWYHDRVLNIPCSSNLTEEDAKYVIEKLKEFKR
;
A
#
# COMPACT_ATOMS: atom_id res chain seq x y z
N MET A 1 28.15 4.69 -20.99
CA MET A 1 27.60 5.19 -19.70
C MET A 1 27.60 4.02 -18.74
N ALA A 2 27.99 4.21 -17.49
CA ALA A 2 27.86 3.15 -16.48
C ALA A 2 26.39 2.77 -16.31
N LYS A 3 26.12 1.47 -16.12
CA LYS A 3 24.76 0.95 -15.88
C LYS A 3 24.23 1.53 -14.57
N THR A 4 23.02 2.07 -14.56
CA THR A 4 22.34 2.50 -13.34
C THR A 4 21.47 1.38 -12.81
N ILE A 5 21.61 1.04 -11.52
CA ILE A 5 20.77 0.07 -10.82
C ILE A 5 19.56 0.81 -10.27
N GLY A 6 18.37 0.50 -10.79
CA GLY A 6 17.12 1.14 -10.36
C GLY A 6 16.63 0.64 -9.01
N LEU A 7 15.92 1.50 -8.27
CA LEU A 7 15.35 1.14 -6.97
C LEU A 7 14.21 0.11 -7.11
N SER A 8 13.18 0.45 -7.86
CA SER A 8 12.01 -0.40 -8.15
C SER A 8 11.46 0.01 -9.51
N ILE A 9 11.94 -0.65 -10.54
CA ILE A 9 11.55 -0.41 -11.93
C ILE A 9 10.53 -1.46 -12.38
N PRO A 10 9.61 -1.11 -13.29
CA PRO A 10 8.67 -2.07 -13.87
C PRO A 10 9.39 -3.25 -14.52
N ASN A 11 8.84 -4.44 -14.34
CA ASN A 11 9.28 -5.65 -15.04
C ASN A 11 8.15 -6.05 -16.00
N LEU A 12 8.36 -5.84 -17.28
CA LEU A 12 7.34 -5.96 -18.32
C LEU A 12 7.74 -7.02 -19.34
N ASP A 13 6.90 -8.04 -19.50
CA ASP A 13 6.99 -8.98 -20.62
C ASP A 13 6.28 -8.37 -21.84
N VAL A 14 7.07 -7.99 -22.84
CA VAL A 14 6.63 -7.16 -23.94
C VAL A 14 5.58 -7.84 -24.80
N GLU A 15 5.80 -9.11 -25.17
CA GLU A 15 4.97 -9.79 -26.18
C GLU A 15 3.50 -9.96 -25.76
N PRO A 16 3.17 -10.54 -24.57
CA PRO A 16 1.78 -10.69 -24.16
C PRO A 16 1.10 -9.34 -23.89
N ILE A 17 1.84 -8.35 -23.40
CA ILE A 17 1.34 -6.99 -23.16
C ILE A 17 0.96 -6.33 -24.50
N VAL A 18 1.85 -6.36 -25.49
CA VAL A 18 1.62 -5.77 -26.81
C VAL A 18 0.45 -6.43 -27.51
N GLN A 19 0.31 -7.76 -27.38
CA GLN A 19 -0.81 -8.50 -27.95
C GLN A 19 -2.16 -8.02 -27.37
N ASN A 20 -2.27 -7.93 -26.04
CA ASN A 20 -3.48 -7.46 -25.36
C ASN A 20 -3.82 -6.00 -25.70
N LEU A 21 -2.80 -5.13 -25.73
CA LEU A 21 -2.97 -3.71 -26.10
C LEU A 21 -3.41 -3.57 -27.57
N ARG A 22 -2.87 -4.38 -28.49
CA ARG A 22 -3.29 -4.42 -29.89
C ARG A 22 -4.76 -4.76 -30.00
N GLU A 23 -5.25 -5.78 -29.29
CA GLU A 23 -6.66 -6.15 -29.28
C GLU A 23 -7.56 -5.01 -28.78
N CYS A 24 -7.14 -4.26 -27.73
CA CYS A 24 -7.86 -3.06 -27.29
C CYS A 24 -7.99 -2.03 -28.40
N ILE A 25 -6.90 -1.76 -29.13
CA ILE A 25 -6.85 -0.73 -30.17
C ILE A 25 -7.67 -1.17 -31.39
N GLU A 26 -7.52 -2.41 -31.83
CA GLU A 26 -8.24 -2.96 -33.00
C GLU A 26 -9.75 -3.03 -32.75
N SER A 27 -10.18 -3.36 -31.53
CA SER A 27 -11.59 -3.38 -31.13
C SER A 27 -12.20 -2.00 -30.90
N GLY A 28 -11.36 -0.95 -30.70
CA GLY A 28 -11.79 0.39 -30.33
C GLY A 28 -12.18 0.56 -28.85
N TRP A 29 -12.17 -0.51 -28.04
CA TRP A 29 -12.48 -0.47 -26.62
C TRP A 29 -11.23 -0.07 -25.78
N VAL A 30 -10.96 1.21 -25.71
CA VAL A 30 -9.75 1.75 -25.04
C VAL A 30 -10.02 2.40 -23.69
N SER A 31 -11.28 2.74 -23.38
CA SER A 31 -11.68 3.49 -22.20
C SER A 31 -12.27 2.57 -21.10
N THR A 32 -13.33 3.00 -20.41
CA THR A 32 -13.94 2.37 -19.24
C THR A 32 -14.87 1.17 -19.56
N GLY A 33 -14.91 0.74 -20.80
CA GLY A 33 -15.58 -0.48 -21.29
C GLY A 33 -14.57 -1.37 -22.00
N GLY A 34 -14.86 -2.67 -22.04
CA GLY A 34 -14.05 -3.67 -22.75
C GLY A 34 -13.78 -4.91 -21.88
N LYS A 35 -13.40 -6.02 -22.53
CA LYS A 35 -13.30 -7.33 -21.86
C LYS A 35 -12.19 -7.41 -20.82
N PHE A 36 -11.05 -6.74 -21.06
CA PHE A 36 -9.89 -6.87 -20.18
C PHE A 36 -10.14 -6.35 -18.78
N ILE A 37 -11.08 -5.40 -18.59
CA ILE A 37 -11.45 -4.93 -17.26
C ILE A 37 -12.04 -6.09 -16.46
N GLY A 38 -13.01 -6.81 -17.00
CA GLY A 38 -13.61 -7.99 -16.36
C GLY A 38 -12.59 -9.11 -16.14
N ASP A 39 -11.78 -9.40 -17.16
CA ASP A 39 -10.74 -10.44 -17.09
C ASP A 39 -9.72 -10.15 -15.97
N PHE A 40 -9.30 -8.89 -15.81
CA PHE A 40 -8.35 -8.50 -14.78
C PHE A 40 -8.99 -8.49 -13.38
N GLU A 41 -10.24 -8.02 -13.26
CA GLU A 41 -11.01 -8.09 -12.01
C GLU A 41 -11.17 -9.53 -11.53
N GLU A 42 -11.54 -10.45 -12.43
CA GLU A 42 -11.69 -11.88 -12.14
C GLU A 42 -10.35 -12.52 -11.72
N LYS A 43 -9.26 -12.24 -12.44
CA LYS A 43 -7.93 -12.75 -12.10
C LYS A 43 -7.46 -12.28 -10.73
N ILE A 44 -7.64 -10.99 -10.39
CA ILE A 44 -7.30 -10.48 -9.05
C ILE A 44 -8.18 -11.13 -7.99
N ALA A 45 -9.51 -11.16 -8.19
CA ALA A 45 -10.45 -11.76 -7.23
C ALA A 45 -10.10 -13.22 -6.94
N LYS A 46 -9.83 -14.00 -7.98
CA LYS A 46 -9.41 -15.40 -7.88
C LYS A 46 -8.08 -15.53 -7.14
N TYR A 47 -7.10 -14.68 -7.45
CA TYR A 47 -5.78 -14.75 -6.85
C TYR A 47 -5.82 -14.48 -5.34
N VAL A 48 -6.57 -13.45 -4.89
CA VAL A 48 -6.65 -13.10 -3.47
C VAL A 48 -7.79 -13.81 -2.72
N GLY A 49 -8.58 -14.64 -3.41
CA GLY A 49 -9.61 -15.47 -2.78
C GLY A 49 -10.86 -14.72 -2.34
N VAL A 50 -11.26 -13.66 -3.06
CA VAL A 50 -12.54 -12.96 -2.89
C VAL A 50 -13.49 -13.29 -4.04
N LYS A 51 -14.78 -12.95 -3.87
CA LYS A 51 -15.79 -13.24 -4.93
C LYS A 51 -15.64 -12.33 -6.12
N GLU A 52 -15.45 -11.05 -5.88
CA GLU A 52 -15.35 -10.01 -6.90
C GLU A 52 -14.33 -8.93 -6.51
N ALA A 53 -13.91 -8.18 -7.51
CA ALA A 53 -13.07 -7.00 -7.39
C ALA A 53 -13.58 -5.91 -8.33
N VAL A 54 -13.27 -4.65 -8.06
CA VAL A 54 -13.64 -3.51 -8.91
C VAL A 54 -12.41 -2.71 -9.29
N GLY A 55 -12.10 -2.69 -10.59
CA GLY A 55 -10.97 -1.94 -11.14
C GLY A 55 -11.21 -0.44 -11.13
N VAL A 56 -10.24 0.32 -10.65
CA VAL A 56 -10.26 1.78 -10.53
C VAL A 56 -9.02 2.42 -11.16
N GLN A 57 -9.07 3.72 -11.47
CA GLN A 57 -7.98 4.43 -12.16
C GLN A 57 -6.68 4.52 -11.35
N SER A 58 -6.75 4.42 -10.02
CA SER A 58 -5.58 4.46 -9.13
C SER A 58 -5.93 3.89 -7.76
N GLY A 59 -4.93 3.49 -6.97
CA GLY A 59 -5.13 3.16 -5.56
C GLY A 59 -5.79 4.30 -4.78
N THR A 60 -5.40 5.54 -5.03
CA THR A 60 -6.00 6.74 -4.39
C THR A 60 -7.49 6.86 -4.69
N ALA A 61 -7.91 6.62 -5.94
CA ALA A 61 -9.32 6.61 -6.32
C ALA A 61 -10.10 5.49 -5.59
N GLY A 62 -9.48 4.31 -5.44
CA GLY A 62 -10.02 3.19 -4.67
C GLY A 62 -10.19 3.54 -3.18
N LEU A 63 -9.16 4.08 -2.54
CA LEU A 63 -9.21 4.49 -1.14
C LEU A 63 -10.28 5.58 -0.90
N HIS A 64 -10.35 6.58 -1.79
CA HIS A 64 -11.36 7.64 -1.73
C HIS A 64 -12.78 7.08 -1.80
N THR A 65 -13.06 6.26 -2.82
CA THR A 65 -14.40 5.70 -2.99
C THR A 65 -14.75 4.71 -1.87
N ALA A 66 -13.77 3.90 -1.40
CA ALA A 66 -13.99 2.96 -0.31
C ALA A 66 -14.34 3.67 1.00
N LEU A 67 -13.64 4.74 1.39
CA LEU A 67 -13.96 5.52 2.58
C LEU A 67 -15.39 6.08 2.53
N ARG A 68 -15.83 6.56 1.36
CA ARG A 68 -17.21 7.03 1.17
C ARG A 68 -18.23 5.93 1.42
N VAL A 69 -18.05 4.76 0.81
CA VAL A 69 -19.00 3.64 0.93
C VAL A 69 -18.95 3.02 2.34
N LEU A 70 -17.80 3.13 3.04
CA LEU A 70 -17.70 2.79 4.47
C LEU A 70 -18.43 3.79 5.39
N GLY A 71 -18.98 4.87 4.87
CA GLY A 71 -19.79 5.84 5.60
C GLY A 71 -18.98 6.90 6.34
N VAL A 72 -17.80 7.27 5.80
CA VAL A 72 -17.05 8.43 6.27
C VAL A 72 -17.71 9.70 5.75
N GLU A 73 -18.07 10.61 6.66
CA GLU A 73 -18.80 11.83 6.42
C GLU A 73 -17.98 13.08 6.81
N PRO A 74 -18.34 14.26 6.31
CA PRO A 74 -17.71 15.51 6.75
C PRO A 74 -17.81 15.70 8.26
N GLY A 75 -16.69 16.02 8.91
CA GLY A 75 -16.59 16.19 10.35
C GLY A 75 -16.23 14.92 11.14
N ASP A 76 -16.20 13.77 10.49
CA ASP A 76 -15.68 12.53 11.10
C ASP A 76 -14.16 12.59 11.23
N GLU A 77 -13.64 11.67 12.04
CA GLU A 77 -12.22 11.35 12.11
C GLU A 77 -11.95 9.95 11.57
N VAL A 78 -10.82 9.81 10.88
CA VAL A 78 -10.29 8.53 10.42
C VAL A 78 -8.91 8.34 11.02
N LEU A 79 -8.71 7.20 11.71
CA LEU A 79 -7.39 6.82 12.22
C LEU A 79 -6.52 6.37 11.06
N VAL A 80 -5.27 6.85 11.02
CA VAL A 80 -4.31 6.57 9.93
C VAL A 80 -2.90 6.41 10.49
N PRO A 81 -2.00 5.64 9.85
CA PRO A 81 -0.59 5.63 10.23
C PRO A 81 0.08 6.96 9.87
N THR A 82 1.02 7.41 10.72
CA THR A 82 1.83 8.58 10.42
C THR A 82 2.95 8.28 9.43
N LEU A 83 3.43 7.03 9.40
CA LEU A 83 4.51 6.56 8.52
C LEU A 83 3.91 5.81 7.34
N THR A 84 3.63 6.52 6.26
CA THR A 84 3.09 5.98 5.00
C THR A 84 3.29 6.98 3.87
N PHE A 85 2.96 6.54 2.64
CA PHE A 85 2.83 7.47 1.52
C PHE A 85 1.56 8.31 1.65
N ILE A 86 1.64 9.60 1.35
CA ILE A 86 0.57 10.58 1.56
C ILE A 86 -0.77 10.22 0.88
N ALA A 87 -0.73 9.42 -0.18
CA ALA A 87 -1.93 8.98 -0.89
C ALA A 87 -2.86 8.06 -0.05
N ALA A 88 -2.35 7.46 1.03
CA ALA A 88 -3.16 6.71 1.99
C ALA A 88 -4.02 7.64 2.88
N VAL A 89 -3.60 8.90 3.05
CA VAL A 89 -4.21 9.86 3.98
C VAL A 89 -5.05 10.93 3.25
N ASN A 90 -4.58 11.42 2.11
CA ASN A 90 -5.29 12.46 1.36
C ASN A 90 -6.79 12.15 1.12
N PRO A 91 -7.22 10.91 0.81
CA PRO A 91 -8.62 10.57 0.62
C PRO A 91 -9.52 10.87 1.82
N VAL A 92 -8.99 10.83 3.05
CA VAL A 92 -9.74 11.25 4.25
C VAL A 92 -10.21 12.69 4.12
N THR A 93 -9.30 13.58 3.71
CA THR A 93 -9.61 15.01 3.59
C THR A 93 -10.55 15.34 2.41
N TYR A 94 -10.59 14.49 1.38
CA TYR A 94 -11.51 14.67 0.25
C TYR A 94 -12.98 14.53 0.68
N HIS A 95 -13.25 13.82 1.79
CA HIS A 95 -14.58 13.71 2.40
C HIS A 95 -14.89 14.84 3.40
N GLY A 96 -13.98 15.78 3.64
CA GLY A 96 -14.12 16.74 4.73
C GLY A 96 -13.95 16.13 6.12
N ALA A 97 -13.40 14.92 6.18
CA ALA A 97 -13.03 14.25 7.42
C ALA A 97 -11.59 14.62 7.84
N THR A 98 -11.25 14.34 9.08
CA THR A 98 -9.97 14.69 9.69
C THR A 98 -9.15 13.44 9.98
N PRO A 99 -7.88 13.34 9.52
CA PRO A 99 -7.00 12.24 9.92
C PRO A 99 -6.50 12.41 11.35
N VAL A 100 -6.47 11.31 12.10
CA VAL A 100 -5.80 11.20 13.40
C VAL A 100 -4.64 10.21 13.25
N PHE A 101 -3.43 10.66 13.50
CA PHE A 101 -2.21 9.90 13.23
C PHE A 101 -1.83 9.02 14.40
N ILE A 102 -1.59 7.75 14.14
CA ILE A 102 -1.08 6.76 15.11
C ILE A 102 0.32 6.33 14.69
N GLY A 103 1.20 6.12 15.68
CA GLY A 103 2.56 5.66 15.47
C GLY A 103 2.65 4.23 14.94
N CYS A 104 3.87 3.81 14.60
CA CYS A 104 4.15 2.48 14.04
C CYS A 104 4.84 1.55 15.05
N ASP A 105 4.75 0.25 14.77
CA ASP A 105 5.56 -0.80 15.39
C ASP A 105 6.89 -1.03 14.62
N ASP A 106 7.57 -2.13 14.92
CA ASP A 106 8.86 -2.48 14.30
C ASP A 106 8.72 -3.04 12.87
N THR A 107 7.49 -3.26 12.41
CA THR A 107 7.17 -3.64 11.03
C THR A 107 6.89 -2.42 10.14
N LEU A 108 6.97 -1.22 10.70
CA LEU A 108 6.55 0.07 10.14
C LEU A 108 5.04 0.22 9.94
N CYS A 109 4.25 -0.83 10.19
CA CYS A 109 2.80 -0.76 10.18
C CYS A 109 2.29 -0.06 11.45
N ILE A 110 1.01 0.31 11.45
CA ILE A 110 0.38 0.91 12.64
C ILE A 110 0.55 -0.01 13.86
N ASP A 111 0.97 0.55 15.00
CA ASP A 111 1.14 -0.21 16.24
C ASP A 111 -0.22 -0.48 16.90
N PRO A 112 -0.67 -1.74 17.00
CA PRO A 112 -1.95 -2.08 17.59
C PRO A 112 -2.03 -1.76 19.09
N ASN A 113 -0.90 -1.72 19.81
CA ASN A 113 -0.88 -1.36 21.23
C ASN A 113 -1.08 0.16 21.40
N LEU A 114 -0.47 0.98 20.55
CA LEU A 114 -0.71 2.42 20.54
C LEU A 114 -2.15 2.73 20.10
N LEU A 115 -2.67 2.00 19.11
CA LEU A 115 -4.08 2.12 18.70
C LEU A 115 -5.01 1.80 19.86
N GLU A 116 -4.81 0.69 20.56
CA GLU A 116 -5.62 0.32 21.73
C GLU A 116 -5.55 1.38 22.82
N LYS A 117 -4.34 1.85 23.14
CA LYS A 117 -4.13 2.87 24.15
C LYS A 117 -4.87 4.16 23.80
N PHE A 118 -4.76 4.63 22.55
CA PHE A 118 -5.50 5.78 22.05
C PHE A 118 -7.01 5.59 22.21
N LEU A 119 -7.55 4.46 21.80
CA LEU A 119 -8.98 4.17 21.86
C LEU A 119 -9.50 4.16 23.31
N ARG A 120 -8.76 3.59 24.25
CA ARG A 120 -9.15 3.52 25.69
C ARG A 120 -9.00 4.85 26.41
N GLU A 121 -7.92 5.56 26.17
CA GLU A 121 -7.59 6.79 26.89
C GLU A 121 -8.25 8.03 26.28
N GLU A 122 -8.22 8.15 24.95
CA GLU A 122 -8.63 9.35 24.21
C GLU A 122 -10.02 9.27 23.60
N CYS A 123 -10.68 8.08 23.61
CA CYS A 123 -12.01 7.91 23.02
C CYS A 123 -13.06 7.53 24.04
N THR A 124 -14.32 7.70 23.67
CA THR A 124 -15.52 7.27 24.41
C THR A 124 -16.54 6.67 23.46
N ILE A 125 -17.32 5.69 23.92
CA ILE A 125 -18.40 5.09 23.15
C ILE A 125 -19.72 5.74 23.60
N LYS A 126 -20.52 6.23 22.63
CA LYS A 126 -21.88 6.77 22.83
C LYS A 126 -22.76 6.27 21.68
N ASP A 127 -23.94 5.77 21.98
CA ASP A 127 -24.89 5.27 20.98
C ASP A 127 -24.22 4.34 19.95
N GLU A 128 -23.44 3.37 20.45
CA GLU A 128 -22.68 2.39 19.66
C GLU A 128 -21.66 3.00 18.69
N LYS A 129 -21.27 4.25 18.86
CA LYS A 129 -20.25 4.93 18.03
C LYS A 129 -19.10 5.41 18.91
N THR A 130 -17.90 5.36 18.37
CA THR A 130 -16.70 5.87 19.05
C THR A 130 -16.46 7.34 18.71
N TYR A 131 -16.18 8.14 19.72
CA TYR A 131 -15.90 9.56 19.61
C TYR A 131 -14.57 9.90 20.28
N ASN A 132 -13.77 10.73 19.64
CA ASN A 132 -12.57 11.30 20.20
C ASN A 132 -12.95 12.35 21.26
N LYS A 133 -12.47 12.19 22.49
CA LYS A 133 -12.77 13.10 23.61
C LYS A 133 -12.28 14.52 23.39
N LYS A 134 -11.17 14.68 22.64
CA LYS A 134 -10.54 15.97 22.38
C LYS A 134 -11.32 16.84 21.40
N THR A 135 -11.88 16.24 20.36
CA THR A 135 -12.56 16.93 19.26
C THR A 135 -14.07 16.78 19.30
N ASN A 136 -14.56 15.76 20.02
CA ASN A 136 -15.94 15.28 20.01
C ASN A 136 -16.41 14.82 18.62
N SER A 137 -15.50 14.50 17.71
CA SER A 137 -15.79 13.93 16.39
C SER A 137 -15.89 12.41 16.46
N ARG A 138 -16.73 11.83 15.58
CA ARG A 138 -16.86 10.38 15.45
C ARG A 138 -15.61 9.79 14.81
N ILE A 139 -15.08 8.71 15.38
CA ILE A 139 -14.12 7.84 14.71
C ILE A 139 -14.90 6.92 13.77
N ALA A 140 -14.91 7.24 12.49
CA ALA A 140 -15.72 6.49 11.52
C ALA A 140 -14.98 5.26 10.99
N ALA A 141 -13.66 5.36 10.77
CA ALA A 141 -12.87 4.30 10.21
C ALA A 141 -11.41 4.34 10.68
N LEU A 142 -10.73 3.23 10.49
CA LEU A 142 -9.28 3.09 10.50
C LEU A 142 -8.85 2.71 9.08
N ALA A 143 -7.99 3.51 8.46
CA ALA A 143 -7.31 3.14 7.22
C ALA A 143 -5.88 2.70 7.56
N ILE A 144 -5.65 1.40 7.60
CA ILE A 144 -4.32 0.81 7.85
C ILE A 144 -3.55 0.70 6.55
N VAL A 145 -2.22 0.69 6.64
CA VAL A 145 -1.33 0.45 5.50
C VAL A 145 -0.44 -0.76 5.78
N HIS A 146 -0.37 -1.67 4.83
CA HIS A 146 0.55 -2.81 4.83
C HIS A 146 1.89 -2.38 4.22
N VAL A 147 2.75 -1.76 5.04
CA VAL A 147 3.95 -1.05 4.60
C VAL A 147 4.97 -1.98 3.96
N PHE A 148 5.46 -1.62 2.77
CA PHE A 148 6.52 -2.29 2.00
C PHE A 148 6.27 -3.78 1.70
N GLY A 149 5.02 -4.23 1.79
CA GLY A 149 4.66 -5.63 1.59
C GLY A 149 4.72 -6.47 2.86
N ASN A 150 4.93 -5.85 4.01
CA ASN A 150 4.67 -6.44 5.32
C ASN A 150 3.15 -6.48 5.57
N MET A 151 2.71 -6.88 6.74
CA MET A 151 1.29 -6.95 7.10
C MET A 151 1.08 -6.40 8.51
N ALA A 152 0.13 -5.48 8.67
CA ALA A 152 -0.27 -5.00 9.97
C ALA A 152 -0.90 -6.15 10.78
N ASN A 153 -0.84 -6.08 12.12
CA ASN A 153 -1.45 -7.09 12.98
C ASN A 153 -2.99 -7.05 12.90
N MET A 154 -3.53 -7.67 11.84
CA MET A 154 -4.97 -7.64 11.54
C MET A 154 -5.80 -8.35 12.60
N GLU A 155 -5.25 -9.33 13.30
CA GLU A 155 -6.00 -10.03 14.36
C GLU A 155 -6.38 -9.05 15.47
N ARG A 156 -5.40 -8.31 16.00
CA ARG A 156 -5.65 -7.33 17.05
C ARG A 156 -6.44 -6.12 16.56
N ILE A 157 -6.14 -5.63 15.37
CA ILE A 157 -6.86 -4.49 14.76
C ILE A 157 -8.35 -4.81 14.59
N MET A 158 -8.70 -5.99 14.09
CA MET A 158 -10.11 -6.37 13.89
C MET A 158 -10.85 -6.65 15.22
N GLU A 159 -10.14 -7.03 16.28
CA GLU A 159 -10.72 -7.09 17.63
C GLU A 159 -11.09 -5.70 18.13
N LEU A 160 -10.16 -4.75 18.04
CA LEU A 160 -10.38 -3.36 18.43
C LEU A 160 -11.48 -2.70 17.59
N ALA A 161 -11.52 -2.96 16.29
CA ALA A 161 -12.55 -2.42 15.41
C ALA A 161 -13.95 -2.88 15.81
N ARG A 162 -14.10 -4.16 16.23
CA ARG A 162 -15.37 -4.67 16.75
C ARG A 162 -15.73 -4.09 18.13
N GLU A 163 -14.74 -4.00 19.04
CA GLU A 163 -14.93 -3.46 20.39
C GLU A 163 -15.37 -1.99 20.34
N PHE A 164 -14.72 -1.21 19.48
CA PHE A 164 -14.93 0.23 19.37
C PHE A 164 -15.86 0.65 18.21
N ASN A 165 -16.41 -0.33 17.47
CA ASN A 165 -17.39 -0.14 16.41
C ASN A 165 -17.01 0.91 15.36
N PHE A 166 -15.86 0.72 14.71
CA PHE A 166 -15.42 1.49 13.54
C PHE A 166 -15.08 0.55 12.37
N LYS A 167 -15.06 1.11 11.14
CA LYS A 167 -14.75 0.37 9.92
C LYS A 167 -13.24 0.26 9.69
N VAL A 168 -12.80 -0.81 9.03
CA VAL A 168 -11.38 -1.02 8.67
C VAL A 168 -11.21 -1.07 7.16
N LEU A 169 -10.47 -0.10 6.63
CA LEU A 169 -9.99 -0.08 5.26
C LEU A 169 -8.52 -0.52 5.22
N GLU A 170 -8.23 -1.56 4.47
CA GLU A 170 -6.86 -2.01 4.24
C GLU A 170 -6.28 -1.33 2.99
N ASP A 171 -5.34 -0.41 3.19
CA ASP A 171 -4.46 0.03 2.11
C ASP A 171 -3.40 -1.05 1.86
N ALA A 172 -3.71 -1.97 0.95
CA ALA A 172 -2.84 -3.04 0.50
C ALA A 172 -2.11 -2.68 -0.81
N THR A 173 -1.98 -1.38 -1.12
CA THR A 173 -1.37 -0.88 -2.37
C THR A 173 0.10 -1.29 -2.53
N GLU A 174 0.72 -1.81 -1.48
CA GLU A 174 2.10 -2.27 -1.43
C GLU A 174 2.20 -3.79 -1.17
N ALA A 175 1.09 -4.45 -0.89
CA ALA A 175 1.06 -5.79 -0.33
C ALA A 175 0.29 -6.83 -1.16
N LEU A 176 0.02 -6.58 -2.45
CA LEU A 176 -0.57 -7.60 -3.32
C LEU A 176 0.33 -8.85 -3.35
N GLY A 177 -0.24 -9.99 -2.97
CA GLY A 177 0.49 -11.26 -2.86
C GLY A 177 1.00 -11.58 -1.45
N THR A 178 0.94 -10.64 -0.51
CA THR A 178 1.21 -10.91 0.92
C THR A 178 0.01 -11.61 1.55
N TYR A 179 0.25 -12.67 2.33
CA TYR A 179 -0.80 -13.39 3.07
C TYR A 179 -0.29 -13.98 4.38
N TYR A 180 -1.19 -14.21 5.34
CA TYR A 180 -0.88 -14.93 6.58
C TYR A 180 -0.63 -16.41 6.33
N THR A 181 0.46 -16.95 6.88
CA THR A 181 0.78 -18.38 6.85
C THR A 181 0.25 -19.12 8.07
N GLU A 182 0.00 -18.39 9.16
CA GLU A 182 -0.39 -18.93 10.47
C GLU A 182 -1.49 -18.07 11.12
N GLY A 183 -2.00 -18.50 12.27
CA GLY A 183 -2.95 -17.76 13.07
C GLY A 183 -4.39 -17.81 12.54
N ARG A 184 -5.24 -16.94 13.07
CA ARG A 184 -6.68 -16.86 12.76
C ARG A 184 -6.95 -16.61 11.29
N TYR A 185 -6.08 -15.85 10.63
CA TYR A 185 -6.22 -15.45 9.24
C TYR A 185 -5.32 -16.22 8.28
N ALA A 186 -4.83 -17.41 8.66
CA ALA A 186 -4.03 -18.25 7.77
C ALA A 186 -4.68 -18.40 6.39
N GLY A 187 -3.90 -18.16 5.33
CA GLY A 187 -4.36 -18.17 3.93
C GLY A 187 -5.09 -16.89 3.48
N LYS A 188 -5.32 -15.91 4.35
CA LYS A 188 -5.93 -14.62 3.97
C LYS A 188 -4.89 -13.63 3.48
N TYR A 189 -5.16 -13.04 2.34
CA TYR A 189 -4.32 -12.01 1.72
C TYR A 189 -4.54 -10.63 2.35
N ALA A 190 -3.50 -9.81 2.36
CA ALA A 190 -3.60 -8.39 2.67
C ALA A 190 -4.66 -7.72 1.77
N GLY A 191 -5.55 -6.95 2.35
CA GLY A 191 -6.69 -6.34 1.67
C GLY A 191 -7.99 -7.17 1.73
N THR A 192 -7.99 -8.39 2.34
CA THR A 192 -9.18 -9.27 2.35
C THR A 192 -9.74 -9.56 3.74
N ILE A 193 -9.23 -8.89 4.78
CA ILE A 193 -9.56 -9.15 6.19
C ILE A 193 -10.46 -8.07 6.78
N GLY A 194 -10.20 -6.80 6.46
CA GLY A 194 -11.02 -5.66 6.86
C GLY A 194 -12.38 -5.60 6.15
N ASP A 195 -13.09 -4.49 6.29
CA ASP A 195 -14.36 -4.26 5.59
C ASP A 195 -14.14 -4.10 4.07
N ALA A 196 -13.00 -3.52 3.68
CA ALA A 196 -12.58 -3.37 2.29
C ALA A 196 -11.04 -3.30 2.19
N GLY A 197 -10.51 -3.65 1.02
CA GLY A 197 -9.09 -3.50 0.70
C GLY A 197 -8.87 -2.84 -0.65
N VAL A 198 -7.72 -2.20 -0.80
CA VAL A 198 -7.35 -1.50 -2.04
C VAL A 198 -5.94 -1.89 -2.47
N TYR A 199 -5.78 -2.30 -3.72
CA TYR A 199 -4.48 -2.51 -4.39
C TYR A 199 -4.16 -1.36 -5.34
N SER A 200 -2.89 -1.16 -5.63
CA SER A 200 -2.40 -0.20 -6.62
C SER A 200 -1.54 -0.88 -7.67
N PHE A 201 -1.67 -0.42 -8.89
CA PHE A 201 -0.87 -0.87 -10.03
C PHE A 201 -0.09 0.31 -10.65
N ASN A 202 0.34 1.26 -9.81
CA ASN A 202 1.22 2.34 -10.24
C ASN A 202 2.55 1.76 -10.73
N ALA A 203 3.33 2.55 -11.48
CA ALA A 203 4.50 2.10 -12.21
C ALA A 203 5.51 1.29 -11.39
N ASN A 204 5.74 1.65 -10.11
CA ASN A 204 6.72 1.01 -9.23
C ASN A 204 6.15 -0.10 -8.33
N LYS A 205 4.87 -0.47 -8.48
CA LYS A 205 4.27 -1.55 -7.69
C LYS A 205 4.75 -2.91 -8.19
N ILE A 206 4.44 -3.96 -7.42
CA ILE A 206 4.94 -5.32 -7.71
C ILE A 206 4.50 -5.83 -9.08
N ILE A 207 3.29 -5.45 -9.51
CA ILE A 207 2.80 -5.48 -10.89
C ILE A 207 2.26 -4.10 -11.24
N THR A 208 2.27 -3.74 -12.52
CA THR A 208 1.86 -2.40 -12.95
C THR A 208 0.91 -2.42 -14.13
N THR A 209 0.04 -1.42 -14.17
CA THR A 209 -0.78 -1.04 -15.33
C THR A 209 -0.47 0.39 -15.81
N GLY A 210 0.73 0.90 -15.43
CA GLY A 210 1.11 2.30 -15.63
C GLY A 210 0.51 3.24 -14.60
N GLY A 211 -0.73 3.08 -14.30
CA GLY A 211 -1.57 3.58 -13.23
C GLY A 211 -2.68 2.55 -13.02
N GLY A 212 -3.57 2.74 -12.08
CA GLY A 212 -4.64 1.78 -11.79
C GLY A 212 -4.68 1.35 -10.34
N GLY A 213 -5.78 0.73 -9.96
CA GLY A 213 -6.00 0.13 -8.66
C GLY A 213 -7.14 -0.88 -8.72
N MET A 214 -7.36 -1.56 -7.61
CA MET A 214 -8.45 -2.52 -7.45
C MET A 214 -9.03 -2.42 -6.04
N VAL A 215 -10.35 -2.34 -5.95
CA VAL A 215 -11.06 -2.42 -4.67
C VAL A 215 -11.59 -3.84 -4.50
N VAL A 216 -11.39 -4.43 -3.33
CA VAL A 216 -11.87 -5.76 -2.96
C VAL A 216 -12.64 -5.72 -1.65
N SER A 217 -13.66 -6.55 -1.53
CA SER A 217 -14.43 -6.75 -0.31
C SER A 217 -15.15 -8.10 -0.36
N ASN A 218 -15.53 -8.63 0.79
CA ASN A 218 -16.43 -9.78 0.87
C ASN A 218 -17.94 -9.37 0.87
N ASN A 219 -18.22 -8.06 0.85
CA ASN A 219 -19.56 -7.51 0.79
C ASN A 219 -19.91 -7.10 -0.64
N GLN A 220 -20.87 -7.79 -1.26
CA GLN A 220 -21.31 -7.55 -2.63
C GLN A 220 -21.93 -6.15 -2.80
N GLU A 221 -22.81 -5.75 -1.90
CA GLU A 221 -23.47 -4.44 -1.95
C GLU A 221 -22.46 -3.30 -1.91
N PHE A 222 -21.39 -3.47 -1.11
CA PHE A 222 -20.26 -2.53 -1.08
C PHE A 222 -19.58 -2.40 -2.44
N LEU A 223 -19.30 -3.53 -3.10
CA LEU A 223 -18.63 -3.52 -4.42
C LEU A 223 -19.54 -2.98 -5.52
N ASP A 224 -20.84 -3.25 -5.47
CA ASP A 224 -21.81 -2.69 -6.41
C ASP A 224 -21.88 -1.18 -6.28
N GLU A 225 -21.86 -0.64 -5.06
CA GLU A 225 -21.81 0.79 -4.80
C GLU A 225 -20.49 1.42 -5.29
N ILE A 226 -19.33 0.75 -5.08
CA ILE A 226 -18.05 1.18 -5.65
C ILE A 226 -18.13 1.27 -7.17
N ARG A 227 -18.71 0.26 -7.83
CA ARG A 227 -18.86 0.23 -9.30
C ARG A 227 -19.77 1.35 -9.79
N PHE A 228 -20.88 1.58 -9.11
CA PHE A 228 -21.82 2.66 -9.39
C PHE A 228 -21.16 4.04 -9.25
N LEU A 229 -20.53 4.33 -8.13
CA LEU A 229 -19.89 5.61 -7.87
C LEU A 229 -18.71 5.90 -8.82
N THR A 230 -17.91 4.88 -9.16
CA THR A 230 -16.75 5.05 -10.05
C THR A 230 -17.12 5.25 -11.52
N THR A 231 -18.37 5.03 -11.90
CA THR A 231 -18.95 5.29 -13.23
C THR A 231 -19.92 6.46 -13.23
N GLN A 232 -19.63 7.53 -12.48
CA GLN A 232 -20.37 8.78 -12.32
C GLN A 232 -21.75 8.61 -11.66
N ALA A 233 -22.01 7.55 -10.90
CA ALA A 233 -23.32 7.27 -10.28
C ALA A 233 -24.49 7.35 -11.27
N LYS A 234 -24.33 6.70 -12.42
CA LYS A 234 -25.30 6.73 -13.49
C LYS A 234 -26.41 5.72 -13.23
N THR A 235 -27.61 6.20 -12.93
CA THR A 235 -28.79 5.39 -12.64
C THR A 235 -29.46 4.91 -13.93
N ASP A 236 -29.52 5.76 -14.95
CA ASP A 236 -30.02 5.39 -16.29
C ASP A 236 -28.93 5.70 -17.34
N GLN A 237 -28.51 4.65 -18.03
CA GLN A 237 -27.45 4.76 -19.04
C GLN A 237 -27.96 5.35 -20.36
N LEU A 238 -29.24 5.15 -20.69
CA LEU A 238 -29.83 5.62 -21.94
C LEU A 238 -30.13 7.13 -21.89
N TYR A 239 -30.68 7.58 -20.77
CA TYR A 239 -31.10 8.99 -20.60
C TYR A 239 -30.09 9.81 -19.80
N PHE A 240 -28.95 9.22 -19.41
CA PHE A 240 -27.89 9.89 -18.62
C PHE A 240 -28.41 10.52 -17.33
N ILE A 241 -29.26 9.79 -16.59
CA ILE A 241 -29.77 10.22 -15.29
C ILE A 241 -28.77 9.84 -14.20
N HIS A 242 -28.52 10.76 -13.29
CA HIS A 242 -27.61 10.61 -12.17
C HIS A 242 -28.33 11.07 -10.90
N ASP A 243 -28.60 10.15 -9.98
CA ASP A 243 -29.29 10.48 -8.72
C ASP A 243 -28.32 10.85 -7.60
N GLU A 244 -27.03 10.67 -7.83
CA GLU A 244 -25.97 10.91 -6.86
C GLU A 244 -24.72 11.49 -7.52
N ILE A 245 -23.84 12.12 -6.70
CA ILE A 245 -22.53 12.60 -7.16
C ILE A 245 -21.56 11.42 -7.21
N GLY A 246 -21.19 11.00 -8.41
CA GLY A 246 -20.20 9.98 -8.66
C GLY A 246 -18.89 10.52 -9.23
N TYR A 247 -18.00 9.62 -9.58
CA TYR A 247 -16.63 9.91 -10.03
C TYR A 247 -16.34 9.25 -11.37
N ASN A 248 -15.43 9.82 -12.15
CA ASN A 248 -14.84 9.15 -13.30
C ASN A 248 -13.58 8.40 -12.86
N TYR A 249 -13.77 7.33 -12.10
CA TYR A 249 -12.69 6.57 -11.47
C TYR A 249 -12.60 5.11 -11.95
N ARG A 250 -13.41 4.71 -12.93
CA ARG A 250 -13.36 3.36 -13.49
C ARG A 250 -12.02 3.11 -14.18
N MET A 251 -11.44 1.93 -14.03
CA MET A 251 -10.24 1.49 -14.75
C MET A 251 -10.43 1.54 -16.26
N LEU A 252 -9.38 1.89 -17.00
CA LEU A 252 -9.38 1.85 -18.46
C LEU A 252 -9.07 0.46 -18.96
N ASN A 253 -9.67 0.07 -20.09
CA ASN A 253 -9.42 -1.23 -20.70
C ASN A 253 -7.95 -1.42 -21.12
N LEU A 254 -7.27 -0.36 -21.54
CA LEU A 254 -5.82 -0.38 -21.80
C LEU A 254 -5.00 -0.70 -20.54
N GLN A 255 -5.37 -0.15 -19.40
CA GLN A 255 -4.71 -0.46 -18.12
C GLN A 255 -4.94 -1.92 -17.75
N ALA A 256 -6.18 -2.39 -17.84
CA ALA A 256 -6.55 -3.76 -17.55
C ALA A 256 -5.87 -4.78 -18.48
N ALA A 257 -5.73 -4.46 -19.76
CA ALA A 257 -5.03 -5.29 -20.74
C ALA A 257 -3.58 -5.54 -20.36
N LEU A 258 -2.89 -4.51 -19.86
CA LEU A 258 -1.54 -4.65 -19.31
C LEU A 258 -1.57 -5.49 -18.03
N GLY A 259 -2.50 -5.20 -17.10
CA GLY A 259 -2.63 -5.88 -15.82
C GLY A 259 -2.91 -7.37 -15.94
N THR A 260 -3.71 -7.76 -16.94
CA THR A 260 -4.06 -9.16 -17.22
C THR A 260 -2.84 -10.02 -17.56
N SER A 261 -1.82 -9.46 -18.20
CA SER A 261 -0.54 -10.14 -18.45
C SER A 261 0.37 -10.11 -17.22
N GLN A 262 0.33 -9.03 -16.43
CA GLN A 262 1.20 -8.85 -15.27
C GLN A 262 0.83 -9.77 -14.10
N ILE A 263 -0.46 -10.00 -13.85
CA ILE A 263 -0.90 -10.85 -12.73
C ILE A 263 -0.43 -12.30 -12.90
N ASP A 264 -0.33 -12.80 -14.11
CA ASP A 264 0.14 -14.16 -14.40
C ASP A 264 1.63 -14.35 -14.04
N GLN A 265 2.39 -13.26 -13.92
CA GLN A 265 3.81 -13.28 -13.56
C GLN A 265 4.08 -12.97 -12.08
N LEU A 266 3.06 -12.59 -11.30
CA LEU A 266 3.23 -12.08 -9.92
C LEU A 266 4.02 -13.04 -9.03
N GLU A 267 3.74 -14.35 -9.05
CA GLU A 267 4.44 -15.33 -8.21
C GLU A 267 5.92 -15.48 -8.63
N SER A 268 6.23 -15.37 -9.91
CA SER A 268 7.61 -15.36 -10.40
C SER A 268 8.38 -14.12 -9.90
N PHE A 269 7.71 -12.96 -9.91
CA PHE A 269 8.28 -11.72 -9.37
C PHE A 269 8.55 -11.82 -7.88
N ILE A 270 7.60 -12.34 -7.10
CA ILE A 270 7.77 -12.55 -5.66
C ILE A 270 8.91 -13.53 -5.39
N SER A 271 9.00 -14.63 -6.14
CA SER A 271 10.09 -15.61 -6.01
C SER A 271 11.46 -14.97 -6.20
N THR A 272 11.62 -14.12 -7.22
CA THR A 272 12.87 -13.37 -7.47
C THR A 272 13.17 -12.41 -6.31
N LYS A 273 12.14 -11.72 -5.79
CA LYS A 273 12.30 -10.81 -4.67
C LYS A 273 12.71 -11.52 -3.37
N ILE A 274 12.15 -12.70 -3.10
CA ILE A 274 12.58 -13.54 -1.96
C ILE A 274 14.06 -13.90 -2.08
N LYS A 275 14.49 -14.33 -3.26
CA LYS A 275 15.89 -14.68 -3.50
C LYS A 275 16.81 -13.48 -3.23
N ASN A 276 16.49 -12.33 -3.79
CA ASN A 276 17.30 -11.13 -3.64
C ASN A 276 17.28 -10.58 -2.21
N TYR A 277 16.14 -10.63 -1.51
CA TYR A 277 16.06 -10.26 -0.10
C TYR A 277 16.98 -11.12 0.78
N ASN A 278 16.97 -12.43 0.57
CA ASN A 278 17.84 -13.34 1.33
C ASN A 278 19.33 -13.07 1.06
N LEU A 279 19.69 -12.75 -0.19
CA LEU A 279 21.07 -12.37 -0.54
C LEU A 279 21.51 -11.09 0.22
N TYR A 280 20.63 -10.08 0.28
CA TYR A 280 20.89 -8.88 1.08
C TYR A 280 20.97 -9.20 2.57
N LYS A 281 20.07 -10.03 3.09
CA LYS A 281 20.01 -10.41 4.51
C LYS A 281 21.32 -11.03 4.97
N GLU A 282 21.79 -12.08 4.29
CA GLU A 282 23.05 -12.74 4.60
C GLU A 282 24.26 -11.80 4.59
N ALA A 283 24.27 -10.86 3.65
CA ALA A 283 25.39 -9.92 3.52
C ALA A 283 25.34 -8.80 4.57
N ILE A 284 24.15 -8.22 4.83
CA ILE A 284 23.96 -7.08 5.72
C ILE A 284 24.14 -7.48 7.18
N GLU A 285 23.79 -8.73 7.58
CA GLU A 285 24.05 -9.28 8.92
C GLU A 285 25.54 -9.20 9.31
N ASN A 286 26.45 -9.12 8.33
CA ASN A 286 27.88 -9.00 8.52
C ASN A 286 28.42 -7.56 8.32
N ILE A 287 27.56 -6.56 8.22
CA ILE A 287 27.93 -5.14 8.11
C ILE A 287 27.47 -4.42 9.36
N ASP A 288 28.38 -4.20 10.30
CA ASP A 288 28.07 -3.51 11.53
C ASP A 288 27.51 -2.10 11.25
N GLY A 289 26.45 -1.73 11.96
CA GLY A 289 25.73 -0.47 11.75
C GLY A 289 24.65 -0.48 10.66
N LEU A 290 24.48 -1.59 9.93
CA LEU A 290 23.32 -1.79 9.06
C LEU A 290 22.43 -2.92 9.56
N THR A 291 21.13 -2.71 9.49
CA THR A 291 20.13 -3.76 9.77
C THR A 291 19.10 -3.77 8.66
N LEU A 292 18.94 -4.89 7.99
CA LEU A 292 17.84 -5.07 7.02
C LEU A 292 16.53 -5.21 7.79
N LEU A 293 15.51 -4.40 7.46
CA LEU A 293 14.20 -4.48 8.12
C LEU A 293 13.58 -5.85 7.86
N PRO A 294 13.13 -6.55 8.93
CA PRO A 294 12.51 -7.86 8.80
C PRO A 294 11.05 -7.75 8.35
N PHE A 295 10.56 -8.82 7.76
CA PHE A 295 9.13 -9.06 7.59
C PHE A 295 8.62 -9.94 8.74
N ASN A 296 7.33 -9.85 9.03
CA ASN A 296 6.67 -10.71 10.02
C ASN A 296 6.90 -12.19 9.67
N THR A 297 7.03 -13.04 10.70
CA THR A 297 7.34 -14.46 10.51
C THR A 297 6.10 -15.31 10.23
N ASP A 298 4.92 -14.81 10.56
CA ASP A 298 3.60 -15.43 10.39
C ASP A 298 2.94 -15.13 9.04
N ILE A 299 3.69 -14.45 8.12
CA ILE A 299 3.22 -14.11 6.79
C ILE A 299 4.16 -14.61 5.69
N ARG A 300 3.64 -14.71 4.46
CA ARG A 300 4.44 -14.72 3.25
C ARG A 300 4.35 -13.33 2.61
N PRO A 301 5.38 -12.46 2.81
CA PRO A 301 5.39 -11.12 2.24
C PRO A 301 5.64 -11.15 0.73
N ASN A 302 5.24 -10.09 0.03
CA ASN A 302 5.58 -9.89 -1.37
C ASN A 302 6.95 -9.22 -1.57
N TYR A 303 7.58 -8.75 -0.49
CA TYR A 303 8.88 -8.06 -0.51
C TYR A 303 8.92 -6.84 -1.45
N TRP A 304 7.86 -6.00 -1.43
CA TRP A 304 7.78 -4.87 -2.35
C TRP A 304 8.99 -3.94 -2.26
N PHE A 305 9.42 -3.55 -1.04
CA PHE A 305 10.67 -2.83 -0.82
C PHE A 305 11.59 -3.56 0.17
N TYR A 306 12.89 -3.42 -0.02
CA TYR A 306 13.93 -3.76 0.95
C TYR A 306 14.43 -2.48 1.56
N SER A 307 14.53 -2.45 2.89
CA SER A 307 14.90 -1.26 3.63
C SER A 307 15.97 -1.57 4.65
N VAL A 308 16.96 -0.72 4.72
CA VAL A 308 18.02 -0.81 5.74
C VAL A 308 17.86 0.30 6.76
N VAL A 309 18.07 -0.03 8.02
CA VAL A 309 18.24 0.91 9.12
C VAL A 309 19.72 1.21 9.23
N VAL A 310 20.08 2.48 9.25
CA VAL A 310 21.47 2.94 9.38
C VAL A 310 21.69 3.45 10.81
N ASP A 311 22.56 2.78 11.54
CA ASP A 311 23.11 3.23 12.82
C ASP A 311 24.37 4.06 12.52
N GLU A 312 24.27 5.39 12.62
CA GLU A 312 25.33 6.33 12.25
C GLU A 312 26.61 6.10 13.04
N GLU A 313 26.52 5.80 14.33
CA GLU A 313 27.69 5.62 15.19
C GLU A 313 28.49 4.38 14.80
N LYS A 314 27.80 3.28 14.46
CA LYS A 314 28.43 2.01 14.10
C LYS A 314 28.83 1.93 12.64
N TYR A 315 28.01 2.49 11.75
CA TYR A 315 28.29 2.46 10.31
C TYR A 315 29.31 3.54 9.88
N GLY A 316 29.39 4.64 10.67
CA GLY A 316 30.31 5.76 10.44
C GLY A 316 29.78 6.84 9.49
N MET A 317 28.49 6.77 9.13
CA MET A 317 27.76 7.82 8.40
C MET A 317 26.24 7.64 8.57
N ASN A 318 25.48 8.74 8.42
CA ASN A 318 24.03 8.69 8.47
C ASN A 318 23.41 8.26 7.11
N LYS A 319 22.08 8.02 7.11
CA LYS A 319 21.35 7.56 5.91
C LYS A 319 21.47 8.50 4.70
N ASP A 320 21.54 9.82 4.95
CA ASP A 320 21.60 10.82 3.86
C ASP A 320 22.98 10.90 3.22
N GLU A 321 24.04 10.69 3.99
CA GLU A 321 25.39 10.53 3.47
C GLU A 321 25.53 9.22 2.67
N LEU A 322 24.97 8.12 3.20
CA LEU A 322 24.95 6.83 2.50
C LEU A 322 24.16 6.93 1.18
N LEU A 323 22.98 7.57 1.20
CA LEU A 323 22.20 7.83 -0.02
C LEU A 323 23.04 8.53 -1.10
N LYS A 324 23.75 9.62 -0.73
CA LYS A 324 24.59 10.36 -1.68
C LYS A 324 25.67 9.47 -2.31
N LYS A 325 26.37 8.69 -1.49
CA LYS A 325 27.42 7.76 -1.97
C LYS A 325 26.85 6.68 -2.90
N LEU A 326 25.69 6.12 -2.57
CA LEU A 326 25.05 5.12 -3.45
C LEU A 326 24.63 5.73 -4.79
N VAL A 327 24.09 6.96 -4.78
CA VAL A 327 23.75 7.69 -6.01
C VAL A 327 24.99 7.96 -6.86
N GLU A 328 26.12 8.38 -6.25
CA GLU A 328 27.42 8.55 -6.92
C GLU A 328 27.94 7.25 -7.54
N ALA A 329 27.61 6.10 -6.92
CA ALA A 329 27.91 4.76 -7.44
C ALA A 329 26.88 4.25 -8.48
N ASN A 330 25.97 5.11 -8.98
CA ASN A 330 24.87 4.77 -9.90
C ASN A 330 23.85 3.77 -9.33
N ILE A 331 23.65 3.76 -8.02
CA ILE A 331 22.65 2.95 -7.31
C ILE A 331 21.52 3.86 -6.85
N GLN A 332 20.31 3.66 -7.38
CA GLN A 332 19.14 4.42 -6.97
C GLN A 332 18.65 3.94 -5.61
N THR A 333 18.49 4.87 -4.69
CA THR A 333 17.94 4.67 -3.36
C THR A 333 16.96 5.79 -3.03
N ARG A 334 16.11 5.58 -2.02
CA ARG A 334 15.22 6.62 -1.50
C ARG A 334 15.14 6.49 0.02
N PRO A 335 15.11 7.60 0.76
CA PRO A 335 14.72 7.55 2.17
C PRO A 335 13.26 7.06 2.26
N ILE A 336 12.87 6.59 3.44
CA ILE A 336 11.46 6.39 3.73
C ILE A 336 10.70 7.72 3.64
N TRP A 337 9.39 7.67 3.47
CA TRP A 337 8.57 8.88 3.34
C TRP A 337 8.71 9.82 4.52
N GLY A 338 8.60 11.12 4.27
CA GLY A 338 8.42 12.10 5.36
C GLY A 338 7.14 11.83 6.13
N LEU A 339 7.21 11.95 7.44
CA LEU A 339 6.08 11.68 8.34
C LEU A 339 4.89 12.58 8.00
N ILE A 340 3.70 11.97 7.86
CA ILE A 340 2.54 12.70 7.34
C ILE A 340 2.10 13.81 8.30
N HIS A 341 2.12 13.58 9.61
CA HIS A 341 1.74 14.59 10.61
C HIS A 341 2.67 15.83 10.61
N GLU A 342 3.88 15.72 10.05
CA GLU A 342 4.82 16.84 9.88
C GLU A 342 4.64 17.55 8.54
N GLN A 343 3.90 16.97 7.59
CA GLN A 343 3.64 17.60 6.30
C GLN A 343 2.75 18.83 6.46
N LYS A 344 3.07 19.88 5.75
CA LYS A 344 2.41 21.18 5.84
C LYS A 344 0.85 21.13 5.87
N PRO A 345 0.17 20.29 5.09
CA PRO A 345 -1.28 20.16 5.15
C PRO A 345 -1.80 19.58 6.48
N TYR A 346 -0.98 18.82 7.22
CA TYR A 346 -1.41 17.98 8.32
C TYR A 346 -0.85 18.36 9.70
N GLN A 347 0.02 19.35 9.80
CA GLN A 347 0.70 19.76 11.05
C GLN A 347 -0.24 20.16 12.21
N LYS A 348 -1.52 20.44 11.92
CA LYS A 348 -2.51 20.84 12.93
C LYS A 348 -3.37 19.67 13.44
N HIS A 349 -3.23 18.50 12.83
CA HIS A 349 -4.02 17.33 13.19
C HIS A 349 -3.41 16.58 14.36
N GLN A 350 -4.24 15.81 15.07
CA GLN A 350 -3.79 15.05 16.23
C GLN A 350 -2.86 13.92 15.79
N ALA A 351 -1.74 13.77 16.52
CA ALA A 351 -0.81 12.66 16.39
C ALA A 351 -0.59 12.01 17.76
N TYR A 352 -0.46 10.69 17.81
CA TYR A 352 -0.35 9.91 19.02
C TYR A 352 0.71 8.81 18.91
N GLY A 353 1.69 8.79 19.82
CA GLY A 353 2.71 7.76 19.91
C GLY A 353 3.64 7.69 18.69
N VAL A 354 4.03 8.83 18.12
CA VAL A 354 4.74 8.90 16.83
C VAL A 354 6.27 8.79 16.95
N GLU A 355 6.83 8.70 18.15
CA GLU A 355 8.27 8.78 18.43
C GLU A 355 9.05 7.66 17.71
N LYS A 356 8.52 6.43 17.66
CA LYS A 356 9.13 5.32 16.94
C LYS A 356 9.13 5.57 15.41
N ALA A 357 8.09 6.19 14.88
CA ALA A 357 8.04 6.57 13.47
C ALA A 357 9.10 7.63 13.12
N VAL A 358 9.32 8.61 14.01
CA VAL A 358 10.42 9.59 13.89
C VAL A 358 11.76 8.87 13.87
N TRP A 359 11.98 7.92 14.80
CA TRP A 359 13.22 7.16 14.87
C TRP A 359 13.52 6.40 13.58
N TYR A 360 12.52 5.74 12.99
CA TYR A 360 12.68 5.05 11.70
C TYR A 360 12.86 6.03 10.54
N HIS A 361 12.10 7.12 10.50
CA HIS A 361 12.25 8.15 9.48
C HIS A 361 13.69 8.66 9.36
N ASP A 362 14.36 8.85 10.50
CA ASP A 362 15.72 9.36 10.54
C ASP A 362 16.80 8.34 10.11
N ARG A 363 16.43 7.04 10.02
CA ARG A 363 17.41 5.96 9.84
C ARG A 363 17.16 5.06 8.64
N VAL A 364 15.94 5.01 8.11
CA VAL A 364 15.57 4.04 7.07
C VAL A 364 15.89 4.55 5.67
N LEU A 365 16.55 3.69 4.89
CA LEU A 365 16.88 3.89 3.49
C LEU A 365 16.43 2.67 2.68
N ASN A 366 15.65 2.88 1.61
CA ASN A 366 15.25 1.84 0.68
C ASN A 366 16.37 1.57 -0.33
N ILE A 367 16.68 0.30 -0.57
CA ILE A 367 17.72 -0.18 -1.48
C ILE A 367 17.12 -0.92 -2.69
N PRO A 368 17.85 -1.11 -3.79
CA PRO A 368 17.34 -1.76 -5.01
C PRO A 368 16.62 -3.08 -4.76
N CYS A 369 15.39 -3.18 -5.27
CA CYS A 369 14.48 -4.29 -4.98
C CYS A 369 13.58 -4.68 -6.18
N SER A 370 13.90 -4.27 -7.40
CA SER A 370 13.13 -4.62 -8.59
C SER A 370 13.01 -6.14 -8.78
N SER A 371 11.89 -6.62 -9.32
CA SER A 371 11.69 -8.04 -9.64
C SER A 371 12.58 -8.54 -10.80
N ASN A 372 13.21 -7.63 -11.53
CA ASN A 372 14.23 -7.89 -12.57
C ASN A 372 15.64 -7.53 -12.11
N LEU A 373 15.87 -7.28 -10.82
CA LEU A 373 17.21 -7.07 -10.26
C LEU A 373 18.01 -8.36 -10.38
N THR A 374 19.14 -8.30 -11.09
CA THR A 374 20.01 -9.47 -11.24
C THR A 374 20.82 -9.73 -9.96
N GLU A 375 21.28 -10.95 -9.79
CA GLU A 375 22.16 -11.32 -8.67
C GLU A 375 23.47 -10.53 -8.69
N GLU A 376 24.00 -10.25 -9.89
CA GLU A 376 25.21 -9.43 -10.09
C GLU A 376 24.97 -7.98 -9.61
N ASP A 377 23.84 -7.39 -9.98
CA ASP A 377 23.49 -6.04 -9.52
C ASP A 377 23.30 -5.98 -8.00
N ALA A 378 22.65 -6.99 -7.41
CA ALA A 378 22.49 -7.08 -5.97
C ALA A 378 23.84 -7.23 -5.24
N LYS A 379 24.74 -8.05 -5.76
CA LYS A 379 26.11 -8.20 -5.21
C LYS A 379 26.90 -6.89 -5.31
N TYR A 380 26.77 -6.14 -6.41
CA TYR A 380 27.39 -4.82 -6.53
C TYR A 380 26.86 -3.82 -5.48
N VAL A 381 25.55 -3.80 -5.23
CA VAL A 381 25.00 -2.97 -4.15
C VAL A 381 25.57 -3.37 -2.79
N ILE A 382 25.64 -4.68 -2.49
CA ILE A 382 26.22 -5.21 -1.25
C ILE A 382 27.70 -4.82 -1.10
N GLU A 383 28.48 -4.92 -2.18
CA GLU A 383 29.89 -4.50 -2.20
C GLU A 383 30.03 -3.02 -1.82
N LYS A 384 29.20 -2.14 -2.40
CA LYS A 384 29.21 -0.71 -2.09
C LYS A 384 28.76 -0.43 -0.65
N LEU A 385 27.78 -1.15 -0.11
CA LEU A 385 27.40 -1.03 1.29
C LEU A 385 28.57 -1.42 2.23
N LYS A 386 29.39 -2.42 1.88
CA LYS A 386 30.59 -2.81 2.63
C LYS A 386 31.72 -1.77 2.49
N GLU A 387 31.96 -1.30 1.27
CA GLU A 387 33.03 -0.33 0.95
C GLU A 387 32.82 1.02 1.65
N PHE A 388 31.56 1.46 1.79
CA PHE A 388 31.24 2.78 2.35
C PHE A 388 31.24 2.81 3.87
N LYS A 389 31.23 1.66 4.54
CA LYS A 389 31.40 1.61 6.02
C LYS A 389 32.74 2.25 6.41
N ARG A 390 32.73 3.13 7.40
CA ARG A 390 33.90 3.82 7.98
C ARG A 390 34.32 3.24 9.32
#